data_a82ed49689a414066f5e94b094850796
#
_entry.id   a82ed49689a414066f5e94b094850796
#
_cell.length_a   1.000
_cell.length_b   1.000
_cell.length_c   1.000
_cell.angle_alpha   90.00
_cell.angle_beta   90.00
_cell.angle_gamma   90.00
#
_symmetry.space_group_name_H-M   'P 1'
#
loop_
_entity.id
_entity.type
_entity.pdbx_description
1 polymer ?
#
loop_
_entity_poly.entity_id
_entity_poly.type
_entity_poly.pdbx_seq_one_letter_code
_entity_poly.pdbx_strand_id
1 'polypeptide(L)'
;METPLPTATERFFFDNNGYLVLERFLSADHVARLLEALRRVVAQRRTLQEQGRPHTGITQIHGDSTRIFYILDDDPLFLELVDWPALWPYITGLLNARPHHHASDAIVEYPMKERGMGWHIDGHDDGYRRLGAPIPLLQLKVGYYLTDMAEPGRGNLCVAPGSHKSALSPATDDLHRTALFPGAVQICAPAGSAILFHNALWHSHGPWTREDGARIMLYYAYEHPWMIASQEHWGYSREFYNRLSPERRRLFHGFLFDPPEHRWG
;
A
#
# COMPACT_ATOMS: atom_id res chain seq x y z
N MET A 1 20.10 26.07 -2.36
CA MET A 1 20.12 24.68 -1.85
C MET A 1 18.67 24.25 -1.79
N GLU A 2 18.33 23.15 -2.44
CA GLU A 2 17.00 22.57 -2.34
C GLU A 2 16.74 22.09 -0.91
N THR A 3 15.53 22.34 -0.41
CA THR A 3 15.13 21.87 0.93
C THR A 3 15.10 20.32 0.89
N PRO A 4 15.81 19.63 1.81
CA PRO A 4 15.77 18.17 1.83
C PRO A 4 14.36 17.65 2.12
N LEU A 5 13.92 16.63 1.41
CA LEU A 5 12.62 15.96 1.61
C LEU A 5 12.79 14.68 2.42
N PRO A 6 11.84 14.34 3.27
CA PRO A 6 10.76 15.21 3.77
C PRO A 6 11.35 16.39 4.57
N THR A 7 10.68 17.52 4.56
CA THR A 7 11.03 18.69 5.36
C THR A 7 10.97 18.39 6.86
N ALA A 8 11.57 19.24 7.69
CA ALA A 8 11.50 19.08 9.14
C ALA A 8 10.04 19.08 9.66
N THR A 9 9.18 19.91 9.07
CA THR A 9 7.76 19.98 9.41
C THR A 9 7.02 18.72 9.02
N GLU A 10 7.25 18.16 7.83
CA GLU A 10 6.65 16.91 7.38
C GLU A 10 7.11 15.72 8.24
N ARG A 11 8.40 15.67 8.60
CA ARG A 11 8.93 14.65 9.53
C ARG A 11 8.25 14.72 10.89
N PHE A 12 8.13 15.93 11.46
CA PHE A 12 7.47 16.14 12.75
C PHE A 12 5.99 15.73 12.67
N PHE A 13 5.28 16.08 11.59
CA PHE A 13 3.89 15.68 11.39
C PHE A 13 3.77 14.16 11.28
N PHE A 14 4.61 13.53 10.45
CA PHE A 14 4.61 12.06 10.28
C PHE A 14 4.93 11.35 11.59
N ASP A 15 5.94 11.80 12.32
CA ASP A 15 6.29 11.22 13.62
C ASP A 15 5.13 11.29 14.61
N ASN A 16 4.41 12.40 14.67
CA ASN A 16 3.30 12.56 15.62
C ASN A 16 2.04 11.81 15.20
N ASN A 17 1.72 11.79 13.92
CA ASN A 17 0.43 11.30 13.42
C ASN A 17 0.52 9.91 12.77
N GLY A 18 1.70 9.49 12.32
CA GLY A 18 1.93 8.21 11.66
C GLY A 18 1.57 8.20 10.17
N TYR A 19 1.23 9.34 9.58
CA TYR A 19 0.96 9.46 8.15
C TYR A 19 1.34 10.83 7.61
N LEU A 20 1.45 10.93 6.27
CA LEU A 20 1.68 12.16 5.53
C LEU A 20 0.89 12.11 4.22
N VAL A 21 0.24 13.20 3.84
CA VAL A 21 -0.52 13.33 2.59
C VAL A 21 0.20 14.31 1.66
N LEU A 22 0.53 13.84 0.47
CA LEU A 22 1.10 14.64 -0.61
C LEU A 22 0.03 14.79 -1.69
N GLU A 23 -0.71 15.91 -1.64
CA GLU A 23 -1.82 16.13 -2.57
C GLU A 23 -1.32 16.35 -4.01
N ARG A 24 -2.07 15.79 -4.98
CA ARG A 24 -1.77 15.90 -6.42
C ARG A 24 -0.32 15.57 -6.77
N PHE A 25 0.22 14.59 -6.09
CA PHE A 25 1.60 14.15 -6.23
C PHE A 25 1.90 13.56 -7.62
N LEU A 26 0.96 12.81 -8.18
CA LEU A 26 0.96 12.36 -9.56
C LEU A 26 0.16 13.36 -10.43
N SER A 27 0.66 13.64 -11.63
CA SER A 27 -0.08 14.47 -12.59
C SER A 27 -1.37 13.78 -13.05
N ALA A 28 -2.34 14.57 -13.52
CA ALA A 28 -3.59 14.03 -14.05
C ALA A 28 -3.37 13.09 -15.25
N ASP A 29 -2.39 13.37 -16.10
CA ASP A 29 -2.00 12.47 -17.21
C ASP A 29 -1.45 11.15 -16.68
N HIS A 30 -0.58 11.19 -15.67
CA HIS A 30 -0.04 9.96 -15.07
C HIS A 30 -1.16 9.12 -14.42
N VAL A 31 -2.08 9.74 -13.69
CA VAL A 31 -3.26 9.07 -13.13
C VAL A 31 -4.11 8.42 -14.22
N ALA A 32 -4.38 9.14 -15.32
CA ALA A 32 -5.16 8.60 -16.43
C ALA A 32 -4.51 7.36 -17.06
N ARG A 33 -3.20 7.39 -17.28
CA ARG A 33 -2.43 6.26 -17.80
C ARG A 33 -2.45 5.06 -16.85
N LEU A 34 -2.27 5.28 -15.55
CA LEU A 34 -2.34 4.24 -14.53
C LEU A 34 -3.74 3.61 -14.46
N LEU A 35 -4.81 4.41 -14.52
CA LEU A 35 -6.18 3.91 -14.56
C LEU A 35 -6.45 3.05 -15.79
N GLU A 36 -5.97 3.48 -16.95
CA GLU A 36 -6.12 2.71 -18.19
C GLU A 36 -5.37 1.37 -18.11
N ALA A 37 -4.12 1.37 -17.65
CA ALA A 37 -3.34 0.16 -17.42
C ALA A 37 -4.05 -0.77 -16.44
N LEU A 38 -4.54 -0.22 -15.31
CA LEU A 38 -5.21 -1.01 -14.29
C LEU A 38 -6.51 -1.66 -14.79
N ARG A 39 -7.31 -0.93 -15.58
CA ARG A 39 -8.53 -1.52 -16.18
C ARG A 39 -8.22 -2.74 -17.04
N ARG A 40 -7.18 -2.66 -17.89
CA ARG A 40 -6.75 -3.79 -18.72
C ARG A 40 -6.30 -4.97 -17.85
N VAL A 41 -5.49 -4.71 -16.86
CA VAL A 41 -4.95 -5.75 -15.95
C VAL A 41 -6.05 -6.41 -15.14
N VAL A 42 -6.99 -5.64 -14.58
CA VAL A 42 -8.14 -6.19 -13.84
C VAL A 42 -8.96 -7.11 -14.74
N ALA A 43 -9.31 -6.66 -15.95
CA ALA A 43 -10.07 -7.47 -16.90
C ALA A 43 -9.34 -8.78 -17.25
N GLN A 44 -8.04 -8.71 -17.54
CA GLN A 44 -7.21 -9.86 -17.85
C GLN A 44 -7.15 -10.85 -16.68
N ARG A 45 -6.87 -10.38 -15.47
CA ARG A 45 -6.73 -11.25 -14.30
C ARG A 45 -8.05 -11.90 -13.89
N ARG A 46 -9.16 -11.17 -14.00
CA ARG A 46 -10.51 -11.74 -13.77
C ARG A 46 -10.79 -12.87 -14.77
N THR A 47 -10.54 -12.64 -16.07
CA THR A 47 -10.71 -13.65 -17.11
C THR A 47 -9.85 -14.89 -16.87
N LEU A 48 -8.58 -14.72 -16.50
CA LEU A 48 -7.69 -15.85 -16.19
C LEU A 48 -8.21 -16.67 -15.00
N GLN A 49 -8.71 -16.02 -13.97
CA GLN A 49 -9.26 -16.70 -12.79
C GLN A 49 -10.55 -17.46 -13.14
N GLU A 50 -11.45 -16.87 -13.93
CA GLU A 50 -12.67 -17.53 -14.42
C GLU A 50 -12.36 -18.77 -15.28
N GLN A 51 -11.26 -18.74 -16.03
CA GLN A 51 -10.78 -19.86 -16.83
C GLN A 51 -10.01 -20.93 -16.03
N GLY A 52 -9.88 -20.77 -14.70
CA GLY A 52 -9.06 -21.66 -13.87
C GLY A 52 -7.55 -21.60 -14.19
N ARG A 53 -7.08 -20.51 -14.78
CA ARG A 53 -5.69 -20.24 -15.14
C ARG A 53 -5.12 -19.18 -14.21
N PRO A 54 -4.70 -19.52 -12.98
CA PRO A 54 -4.29 -18.52 -12.02
C PRO A 54 -3.05 -17.76 -12.53
N HIS A 55 -3.09 -16.45 -12.36
CA HIS A 55 -1.90 -15.60 -12.50
C HIS A 55 -0.92 -15.90 -11.36
N THR A 56 0.38 -15.63 -11.54
CA THR A 56 1.38 -15.77 -10.47
C THR A 56 1.08 -14.87 -9.27
N GLY A 57 0.47 -13.70 -9.52
CA GLY A 57 -0.05 -12.82 -8.47
C GLY A 57 -1.48 -13.21 -8.08
N ILE A 58 -1.82 -12.97 -6.81
CA ILE A 58 -3.14 -13.27 -6.26
C ILE A 58 -4.17 -12.25 -6.78
N THR A 59 -5.35 -12.73 -7.16
CA THR A 59 -6.51 -11.90 -7.51
C THR A 59 -7.68 -12.30 -6.62
N GLN A 60 -8.22 -11.34 -5.90
CA GLN A 60 -9.41 -11.51 -5.06
C GLN A 60 -10.57 -10.76 -5.70
N ILE A 61 -11.70 -11.46 -5.94
CA ILE A 61 -12.89 -10.92 -6.57
C ILE A 61 -14.04 -10.97 -5.56
N HIS A 62 -14.69 -9.84 -5.34
CA HIS A 62 -15.85 -9.69 -4.47
C HIS A 62 -16.92 -8.89 -5.22
N GLY A 63 -17.79 -9.60 -5.96
CA GLY A 63 -18.73 -8.97 -6.89
C GLY A 63 -17.98 -8.16 -7.96
N ASP A 64 -18.29 -6.87 -8.06
CA ASP A 64 -17.60 -5.97 -9.00
C ASP A 64 -16.23 -5.51 -8.49
N SER A 65 -15.98 -5.59 -7.19
CA SER A 65 -14.72 -5.19 -6.57
C SER A 65 -13.61 -6.22 -6.83
N THR A 66 -12.38 -5.73 -7.00
CA THR A 66 -11.22 -6.58 -7.28
C THR A 66 -10.00 -6.04 -6.52
N ARG A 67 -9.29 -6.92 -5.83
CA ARG A 67 -7.95 -6.66 -5.30
C ARG A 67 -6.93 -7.53 -6.00
N ILE A 68 -5.84 -6.93 -6.45
CA ILE A 68 -4.75 -7.61 -7.13
C ILE A 68 -3.47 -7.38 -6.36
N PHE A 69 -2.72 -8.46 -6.16
CA PHE A 69 -1.40 -8.41 -5.52
C PHE A 69 -0.31 -8.62 -6.55
N TYR A 70 0.87 -8.11 -6.28
CA TYR A 70 2.09 -8.27 -7.09
C TYR A 70 1.93 -7.72 -8.51
N ILE A 71 1.49 -6.46 -8.60
CA ILE A 71 1.11 -5.82 -9.87
C ILE A 71 2.29 -5.37 -10.74
N LEU A 72 3.53 -5.43 -10.25
CA LEU A 72 4.68 -4.82 -10.95
C LEU A 72 5.03 -5.48 -12.28
N ASP A 73 4.64 -6.75 -12.46
CA ASP A 73 4.88 -7.51 -13.69
C ASP A 73 3.75 -7.37 -14.73
N ASP A 74 2.62 -6.82 -14.32
CA ASP A 74 1.46 -6.70 -15.20
C ASP A 74 1.58 -5.54 -16.21
N ASP A 75 2.18 -4.42 -15.78
CA ASP A 75 2.38 -3.27 -16.65
C ASP A 75 3.60 -2.45 -16.18
N PRO A 76 4.47 -1.99 -17.10
CA PRO A 76 5.64 -1.18 -16.78
C PRO A 76 5.34 0.08 -15.96
N LEU A 77 4.16 0.69 -16.11
CA LEU A 77 3.76 1.87 -15.35
C LEU A 77 3.71 1.60 -13.84
N PHE A 78 3.34 0.37 -13.44
CA PHE A 78 3.35 0.02 -12.02
C PHE A 78 4.76 -0.16 -11.49
N LEU A 79 5.68 -0.71 -12.30
CA LEU A 79 7.07 -0.84 -11.92
C LEU A 79 7.78 0.52 -11.77
N GLU A 80 7.39 1.52 -12.58
CA GLU A 80 7.95 2.88 -12.49
C GLU A 80 7.70 3.54 -11.13
N LEU A 81 6.61 3.20 -10.44
CA LEU A 81 6.29 3.78 -9.14
C LEU A 81 7.12 3.22 -7.98
N VAL A 82 7.83 2.09 -8.17
CA VAL A 82 8.65 1.47 -7.10
C VAL A 82 9.80 2.38 -6.66
N ASP A 83 10.42 3.05 -7.59
CA ASP A 83 11.55 3.97 -7.36
C ASP A 83 11.27 5.36 -7.96
N TRP A 84 10.01 5.80 -7.89
CA TRP A 84 9.56 7.08 -8.44
C TRP A 84 10.42 8.24 -7.94
N PRO A 85 11.12 8.97 -8.80
CA PRO A 85 12.14 9.93 -8.37
C PRO A 85 11.62 11.02 -7.41
N ALA A 86 10.38 11.48 -7.59
CA ALA A 86 9.79 12.49 -6.73
C ALA A 86 9.43 11.94 -5.32
N LEU A 87 9.11 10.62 -5.21
CA LEU A 87 8.76 9.99 -3.94
C LEU A 87 9.98 9.44 -3.20
N TRP A 88 11.03 9.07 -3.93
CA TRP A 88 12.19 8.38 -3.37
C TRP A 88 12.84 9.12 -2.18
N PRO A 89 12.99 10.46 -2.19
CA PRO A 89 13.48 11.20 -1.03
C PRO A 89 12.62 11.05 0.22
N TYR A 90 11.30 10.91 0.07
CA TYR A 90 10.40 10.67 1.20
C TYR A 90 10.60 9.28 1.77
N ILE A 91 10.69 8.25 0.92
CA ILE A 91 10.92 6.87 1.36
C ILE A 91 12.25 6.76 2.10
N THR A 92 13.33 7.25 1.48
CA THR A 92 14.67 7.16 2.08
C THR A 92 14.82 8.04 3.31
N GLY A 93 14.12 9.15 3.32
CA GLY A 93 14.16 10.11 4.43
C GLY A 93 13.33 9.69 5.64
N LEU A 94 12.23 8.95 5.47
CA LEU A 94 11.39 8.48 6.57
C LEU A 94 11.83 7.10 7.07
N LEU A 95 12.06 6.16 6.17
CA LEU A 95 12.32 4.77 6.54
C LEU A 95 13.82 4.49 6.74
N ASN A 96 14.61 4.51 5.67
CA ASN A 96 16.06 4.31 5.69
C ASN A 96 16.70 4.58 4.33
N ALA A 97 18.03 4.71 4.27
CA ALA A 97 18.76 5.06 3.06
C ALA A 97 18.77 3.97 1.97
N ARG A 98 18.43 2.74 2.30
CA ARG A 98 18.43 1.59 1.36
C ARG A 98 17.20 0.72 1.60
N PRO A 99 15.99 1.23 1.33
CA PRO A 99 14.77 0.46 1.53
C PRO A 99 14.67 -0.69 0.54
N HIS A 100 14.03 -1.78 0.96
CA HIS A 100 13.58 -2.84 0.06
C HIS A 100 12.09 -2.71 -0.22
N HIS A 101 11.67 -3.13 -1.40
CA HIS A 101 10.28 -3.26 -1.76
C HIS A 101 9.69 -4.49 -1.05
N HIS A 102 8.56 -4.30 -0.37
CA HIS A 102 7.86 -5.35 0.35
C HIS A 102 6.63 -5.87 -0.41
N ALA A 103 5.76 -4.97 -0.86
CA ALA A 103 4.52 -5.34 -1.52
C ALA A 103 4.05 -4.27 -2.51
N SER A 104 3.24 -4.68 -3.48
CA SER A 104 2.56 -3.80 -4.43
C SER A 104 1.21 -4.39 -4.81
N ASP A 105 0.16 -3.64 -4.50
CA ASP A 105 -1.22 -4.06 -4.66
C ASP A 105 -2.03 -3.00 -5.41
N ALA A 106 -3.09 -3.43 -6.08
CA ALA A 106 -4.13 -2.55 -6.60
C ALA A 106 -5.49 -2.94 -6.03
N ILE A 107 -6.27 -1.95 -5.69
CA ILE A 107 -7.63 -2.12 -5.19
C ILE A 107 -8.59 -1.33 -6.07
N VAL A 108 -9.60 -2.02 -6.58
CA VAL A 108 -10.76 -1.44 -7.26
C VAL A 108 -11.98 -1.82 -6.45
N GLU A 109 -12.56 -0.89 -5.75
CA GLU A 109 -13.73 -1.10 -4.89
C GLU A 109 -14.88 -0.20 -5.29
N TYR A 110 -16.07 -0.78 -5.25
CA TYR A 110 -17.35 -0.11 -5.47
C TYR A 110 -18.14 -0.02 -4.15
N PRO A 111 -19.17 0.86 -4.08
CA PRO A 111 -19.93 1.05 -2.86
C PRO A 111 -20.48 -0.25 -2.26
N MET A 112 -20.20 -0.47 -0.98
CA MET A 112 -20.68 -1.60 -0.18
C MET A 112 -21.11 -1.10 1.20
N LYS A 113 -22.40 -0.81 1.36
CA LYS A 113 -22.95 -0.14 2.57
C LYS A 113 -22.79 -0.96 3.85
N GLU A 114 -22.88 -2.28 3.77
CA GLU A 114 -22.88 -3.17 4.93
C GLU A 114 -21.50 -3.73 5.30
N ARG A 115 -20.48 -3.32 4.59
CA ARG A 115 -19.13 -3.79 4.88
C ARG A 115 -18.60 -3.15 6.15
N GLY A 116 -18.32 -3.98 7.15
CA GLY A 116 -17.58 -3.56 8.34
C GLY A 116 -16.19 -3.05 8.00
N MET A 117 -15.74 -2.05 8.74
CA MET A 117 -14.37 -1.53 8.60
C MET A 117 -13.39 -2.57 9.13
N GLY A 118 -12.41 -2.95 8.35
CA GLY A 118 -11.38 -3.92 8.74
C GLY A 118 -10.17 -3.21 9.35
N TRP A 119 -10.33 -2.61 10.53
CA TRP A 119 -9.24 -1.93 11.22
C TRP A 119 -8.11 -2.90 11.55
N HIS A 120 -6.89 -2.55 11.18
CA HIS A 120 -5.70 -3.36 11.40
C HIS A 120 -4.44 -2.48 11.44
N ILE A 121 -3.36 -3.07 11.88
CA ILE A 121 -1.99 -2.61 11.60
C ILE A 121 -1.36 -3.58 10.61
N ASP A 122 -0.35 -3.12 9.88
CA ASP A 122 0.41 -3.98 8.99
C ASP A 122 1.41 -4.85 9.75
N GLY A 123 1.64 -6.05 9.21
CA GLY A 123 2.50 -7.07 9.80
C GLY A 123 1.71 -8.34 10.14
N HIS A 124 2.41 -9.48 10.24
CA HIS A 124 1.76 -10.75 10.54
C HIS A 124 1.55 -10.96 12.04
N ASP A 125 0.43 -11.60 12.40
CA ASP A 125 0.14 -12.23 13.69
C ASP A 125 0.48 -11.39 14.92
N ASP A 126 0.09 -10.13 14.93
CA ASP A 126 0.47 -9.19 15.99
C ASP A 126 2.00 -9.03 16.18
N GLY A 127 2.80 -9.52 15.22
CA GLY A 127 4.25 -9.62 15.36
C GLY A 127 4.91 -8.33 15.79
N TYR A 128 4.49 -7.22 15.20
CA TYR A 128 5.07 -5.92 15.53
C TYR A 128 4.64 -5.40 16.91
N ARG A 129 3.45 -5.76 17.41
CA ARG A 129 3.01 -5.34 18.75
C ARG A 129 3.87 -5.93 19.87
N ARG A 130 4.41 -7.13 19.66
CA ARG A 130 5.30 -7.78 20.62
C ARG A 130 6.64 -7.06 20.79
N LEU A 131 6.97 -6.13 19.89
CA LEU A 131 8.16 -5.27 20.04
C LEU A 131 7.97 -4.20 21.12
N GLY A 132 6.76 -4.01 21.61
CA GLY A 132 6.42 -2.97 22.59
C GLY A 132 6.11 -1.63 21.91
N ALA A 133 5.60 -0.67 22.70
CA ALA A 133 5.31 0.66 22.22
C ALA A 133 6.43 1.65 22.61
N PRO A 134 6.73 2.65 21.76
CA PRO A 134 6.23 2.82 20.41
C PRO A 134 6.77 1.73 19.46
N ILE A 135 5.93 1.23 18.57
CA ILE A 135 6.37 0.28 17.55
C ILE A 135 7.24 1.06 16.54
N PRO A 136 8.47 0.59 16.24
CA PRO A 136 9.33 1.28 15.29
C PRO A 136 8.74 1.27 13.87
N LEU A 137 9.16 2.22 13.04
CA LEU A 137 8.83 2.22 11.62
C LEU A 137 9.60 1.09 10.92
N LEU A 138 8.98 -0.06 10.80
CA LEU A 138 9.56 -1.23 10.14
C LEU A 138 9.21 -1.26 8.66
N GLN A 139 7.99 -0.85 8.33
CA GLN A 139 7.52 -0.71 6.96
C GLN A 139 6.88 0.66 6.77
N LEU A 140 7.13 1.26 5.61
CA LEU A 140 6.48 2.47 5.14
C LEU A 140 5.56 2.09 3.99
N LYS A 141 4.27 2.36 4.14
CA LYS A 141 3.31 2.20 3.05
C LYS A 141 3.06 3.50 2.31
N VAL A 142 2.81 3.36 1.02
CA VAL A 142 2.41 4.45 0.13
C VAL A 142 1.13 4.04 -0.58
N GLY A 143 0.04 4.76 -0.34
CA GLY A 143 -1.22 4.61 -1.06
C GLY A 143 -1.37 5.73 -2.08
N TYR A 144 -1.63 5.41 -3.34
CA TYR A 144 -1.96 6.41 -4.37
C TYR A 144 -3.45 6.37 -4.66
N TYR A 145 -4.14 7.50 -4.48
CA TYR A 145 -5.51 7.66 -4.94
C TYR A 145 -5.53 7.89 -6.46
N LEU A 146 -6.10 6.95 -7.20
CA LEU A 146 -6.32 7.11 -8.65
C LEU A 146 -7.69 7.69 -8.98
N THR A 147 -8.64 7.65 -8.04
CA THR A 147 -9.94 8.32 -8.12
C THR A 147 -10.01 9.47 -7.13
N ASP A 148 -10.94 10.41 -7.38
CA ASP A 148 -11.12 11.54 -6.48
C ASP A 148 -11.78 11.11 -5.16
N MET A 149 -11.04 11.29 -4.09
CA MET A 149 -11.42 10.96 -2.72
C MET A 149 -11.46 12.22 -1.83
N ALA A 150 -11.62 13.41 -2.42
CA ALA A 150 -11.64 14.68 -1.69
C ALA A 150 -12.81 14.81 -0.71
N GLU A 151 -13.91 14.08 -0.96
CA GLU A 151 -15.07 14.04 -0.09
C GLU A 151 -15.11 12.74 0.73
N PRO A 152 -15.58 12.78 1.99
CA PRO A 152 -15.72 11.58 2.81
C PRO A 152 -16.85 10.67 2.31
N GLY A 153 -16.86 9.43 2.78
CA GLY A 153 -17.95 8.47 2.51
C GLY A 153 -17.81 7.72 1.18
N ARG A 154 -16.61 7.70 0.60
CA ARG A 154 -16.27 6.97 -0.62
C ARG A 154 -15.34 5.78 -0.37
N GLY A 155 -15.37 5.22 0.86
CA GLY A 155 -14.42 4.20 1.24
C GLY A 155 -12.99 4.73 1.47
N ASN A 156 -12.82 6.02 1.69
CA ASN A 156 -11.53 6.69 1.90
C ASN A 156 -10.64 5.89 2.86
N LEU A 157 -9.32 5.94 2.68
CA LEU A 157 -8.41 5.43 3.70
C LEU A 157 -8.69 6.13 5.04
N CYS A 158 -8.95 5.35 6.07
CA CYS A 158 -9.12 5.83 7.43
C CYS A 158 -7.92 5.49 8.28
N VAL A 159 -7.54 6.40 9.16
CA VAL A 159 -6.43 6.20 10.09
C VAL A 159 -6.82 6.67 11.49
N ALA A 160 -6.18 6.11 12.51
CA ALA A 160 -6.22 6.61 13.88
C ALA A 160 -4.89 7.35 14.17
N PRO A 161 -4.83 8.69 14.00
CA PRO A 161 -3.59 9.44 14.14
C PRO A 161 -2.91 9.20 15.48
N GLY A 162 -1.59 8.98 15.47
CA GLY A 162 -0.79 8.74 16.68
C GLY A 162 -0.89 7.32 17.26
N SER A 163 -1.75 6.46 16.72
CA SER A 163 -1.97 5.11 17.25
C SER A 163 -0.76 4.17 17.13
N HIS A 164 0.18 4.46 16.25
CA HIS A 164 1.45 3.74 16.13
C HIS A 164 2.35 3.88 17.38
N LYS A 165 2.06 4.86 18.24
CA LYS A 165 2.77 5.08 19.51
C LYS A 165 2.09 4.39 20.70
N SER A 166 0.88 3.82 20.50
CA SER A 166 0.10 3.21 21.55
C SER A 166 0.41 1.72 21.72
N ALA A 167 0.54 1.28 22.96
CA ALA A 167 0.56 -0.14 23.30
C ALA A 167 -0.85 -0.78 23.28
N LEU A 168 -1.91 0.03 23.21
CA LEU A 168 -3.29 -0.43 23.30
C LEU A 168 -3.86 -0.67 21.91
N SER A 169 -4.66 -1.71 21.77
CA SER A 169 -5.48 -1.98 20.60
C SER A 169 -6.88 -1.38 20.80
N PRO A 170 -7.57 -1.00 19.73
CA PRO A 170 -9.00 -0.75 19.80
C PRO A 170 -9.76 -1.96 20.35
N ALA A 171 -10.94 -1.74 20.92
CA ALA A 171 -11.80 -2.84 21.33
C ALA A 171 -12.21 -3.68 20.11
N THR A 172 -12.41 -4.99 20.31
CA THR A 172 -12.76 -5.90 19.21
C THR A 172 -14.00 -5.45 18.45
N ASP A 173 -15.00 -4.95 19.16
CA ASP A 173 -16.23 -4.45 18.53
C ASP A 173 -15.99 -3.21 17.66
N ASP A 174 -14.99 -2.38 17.98
CA ASP A 174 -14.63 -1.21 17.20
C ASP A 174 -13.91 -1.59 15.89
N LEU A 175 -13.23 -2.73 15.85
CA LEU A 175 -12.47 -3.16 14.66
C LEU A 175 -13.37 -3.52 13.47
N HIS A 176 -14.61 -3.91 13.73
CA HIS A 176 -15.54 -4.43 12.70
C HIS A 176 -16.79 -3.57 12.50
N ARG A 177 -16.93 -2.47 13.23
CA ARG A 177 -18.10 -1.59 13.08
C ARG A 177 -18.11 -0.88 11.72
N THR A 178 -19.28 -0.41 11.32
CA THR A 178 -19.49 0.30 10.05
C THR A 178 -19.21 1.80 10.12
N ALA A 179 -19.05 2.34 11.34
CA ALA A 179 -18.77 3.75 11.59
C ALA A 179 -17.36 3.93 12.16
N LEU A 180 -16.77 5.10 11.93
CA LEU A 180 -15.50 5.48 12.54
C LEU A 180 -15.58 5.45 14.07
N PHE A 181 -14.54 4.92 14.72
CA PHE A 181 -14.39 5.08 16.14
C PHE A 181 -13.82 6.47 16.51
N PRO A 182 -14.00 6.94 17.76
CA PRO A 182 -13.56 8.26 18.17
C PRO A 182 -12.08 8.50 17.90
N GLY A 183 -11.76 9.65 17.31
CA GLY A 183 -10.39 10.03 16.95
C GLY A 183 -9.89 9.51 15.60
N ALA A 184 -10.61 8.60 14.96
CA ALA A 184 -10.27 8.19 13.60
C ALA A 184 -10.66 9.26 12.56
N VAL A 185 -9.87 9.40 11.52
CA VAL A 185 -10.10 10.35 10.43
C VAL A 185 -10.13 9.65 9.08
N GLN A 186 -10.96 10.13 8.16
CA GLN A 186 -10.92 9.75 6.76
C GLN A 186 -9.91 10.64 6.05
N ILE A 187 -8.99 10.06 5.29
CA ILE A 187 -8.05 10.81 4.48
C ILE A 187 -8.77 11.26 3.21
N CYS A 188 -9.20 12.52 3.21
CA CYS A 188 -9.83 13.16 2.06
C CYS A 188 -8.76 13.87 1.24
N ALA A 189 -8.56 13.44 0.00
CA ALA A 189 -7.58 14.03 -0.91
C ALA A 189 -7.98 13.77 -2.38
N PRO A 190 -7.61 14.67 -3.31
CA PRO A 190 -7.94 14.51 -4.73
C PRO A 190 -7.18 13.36 -5.38
N ALA A 191 -7.65 12.96 -6.58
CA ALA A 191 -6.93 12.00 -7.42
C ALA A 191 -5.47 12.44 -7.65
N GLY A 192 -4.56 11.49 -7.71
CA GLY A 192 -3.11 11.72 -7.82
C GLY A 192 -2.42 11.96 -6.49
N SER A 193 -3.13 12.00 -5.36
CA SER A 193 -2.50 12.15 -4.05
C SER A 193 -1.78 10.87 -3.61
N ALA A 194 -0.63 11.03 -2.96
CA ALA A 194 0.11 9.95 -2.30
C ALA A 194 -0.03 10.08 -0.79
N ILE A 195 -0.36 8.97 -0.13
CA ILE A 195 -0.49 8.88 1.32
C ILE A 195 0.58 7.93 1.84
N LEU A 196 1.54 8.46 2.59
CA LEU A 196 2.56 7.67 3.26
C LEU A 196 2.08 7.37 4.67
N PHE A 197 2.21 6.13 5.13
CA PHE A 197 1.80 5.80 6.49
C PHE A 197 2.63 4.68 7.12
N HIS A 198 2.70 4.74 8.44
CA HIS A 198 3.46 3.86 9.31
C HIS A 198 2.79 2.48 9.41
N ASN A 199 3.55 1.40 9.36
CA ASN A 199 3.05 0.02 9.50
C ASN A 199 2.19 -0.24 10.74
N ALA A 200 2.52 0.41 11.85
CA ALA A 200 1.79 0.24 13.12
C ALA A 200 0.64 1.25 13.32
N LEU A 201 0.39 2.12 12.34
CA LEU A 201 -0.76 3.00 12.37
C LEU A 201 -2.04 2.19 12.18
N TRP A 202 -2.99 2.26 13.11
CA TRP A 202 -4.30 1.67 12.91
C TRP A 202 -4.98 2.33 11.72
N HIS A 203 -5.33 1.52 10.74
CA HIS A 203 -5.95 1.99 9.49
C HIS A 203 -6.98 1.00 8.96
N SER A 204 -7.82 1.49 8.08
CA SER A 204 -8.89 0.71 7.43
C SER A 204 -9.35 1.40 6.14
N HIS A 205 -10.16 0.72 5.34
CA HIS A 205 -11.06 1.42 4.43
C HIS A 205 -12.14 2.13 5.24
N GLY A 206 -12.62 3.26 4.74
CA GLY A 206 -13.69 4.02 5.37
C GLY A 206 -15.09 3.53 5.03
N PRO A 207 -16.10 4.11 5.68
CA PRO A 207 -17.49 3.81 5.37
C PRO A 207 -17.84 4.26 3.96
N TRP A 208 -18.73 3.52 3.32
CA TRP A 208 -19.41 3.91 2.10
C TRP A 208 -20.76 4.53 2.46
N THR A 209 -20.89 5.84 2.32
CA THR A 209 -22.17 6.57 2.53
C THR A 209 -22.72 7.10 1.22
N ARG A 210 -21.97 7.02 0.13
CA ARG A 210 -22.37 7.38 -1.23
C ARG A 210 -22.61 6.12 -2.04
N GLU A 211 -23.48 6.20 -3.03
CA GLU A 211 -23.84 5.08 -3.91
C GLU A 211 -23.11 5.13 -5.25
N ASP A 212 -22.37 6.21 -5.49
CA ASP A 212 -21.68 6.49 -6.74
C ASP A 212 -20.17 6.42 -6.61
N GLY A 213 -19.49 6.18 -7.72
CA GLY A 213 -18.06 6.22 -7.84
C GLY A 213 -17.37 4.90 -7.52
N ALA A 214 -16.07 4.94 -7.51
CA ALA A 214 -15.20 3.83 -7.15
C ALA A 214 -14.00 4.34 -6.36
N ARG A 215 -13.54 3.57 -5.40
CA ARG A 215 -12.25 3.74 -4.75
C ARG A 215 -11.22 2.92 -5.50
N ILE A 216 -10.34 3.59 -6.23
CA ILE A 216 -9.24 2.95 -6.94
C ILE A 216 -7.93 3.44 -6.35
N MET A 217 -7.16 2.51 -5.82
CA MET A 217 -5.89 2.80 -5.17
C MET A 217 -4.81 1.81 -5.59
N LEU A 218 -3.58 2.30 -5.65
CA LEU A 218 -2.39 1.47 -5.65
C LEU A 218 -1.72 1.56 -4.28
N TYR A 219 -1.21 0.45 -3.78
CA TYR A 219 -0.41 0.39 -2.56
C TYR A 219 0.97 -0.16 -2.85
N TYR A 220 1.98 0.53 -2.33
CA TYR A 220 3.37 0.08 -2.31
C TYR A 220 3.84 0.05 -0.88
N ALA A 221 4.65 -0.94 -0.53
CA ALA A 221 5.24 -1.02 0.79
C ALA A 221 6.76 -1.19 0.68
N TYR A 222 7.45 -0.53 1.57
CA TYR A 222 8.91 -0.57 1.68
C TYR A 222 9.29 -0.96 3.10
N GLU A 223 10.41 -1.68 3.21
CA GLU A 223 10.90 -2.20 4.49
C GLU A 223 12.42 -2.02 4.64
N HIS A 224 12.94 -2.34 5.80
CA HIS A 224 14.38 -2.36 6.01
C HIS A 224 15.01 -3.54 5.25
N PRO A 225 16.25 -3.39 4.71
CA PRO A 225 16.89 -4.42 3.86
C PRO A 225 17.23 -5.72 4.61
N TRP A 226 17.18 -5.73 5.95
CA TRP A 226 17.37 -6.92 6.77
C TRP A 226 16.07 -7.66 7.06
N MET A 227 14.91 -7.11 6.66
CA MET A 227 13.63 -7.80 6.79
C MET A 227 13.39 -8.70 5.58
N ILE A 228 12.76 -9.84 5.82
CA ILE A 228 12.27 -10.72 4.77
C ILE A 228 10.78 -10.45 4.62
N ALA A 229 10.32 -10.31 3.38
CA ALA A 229 8.90 -10.15 3.09
C ALA A 229 8.11 -11.26 3.80
N SER A 230 7.14 -10.85 4.60
CA SER A 230 6.40 -11.73 5.49
C SER A 230 5.33 -12.58 4.79
N GLN A 231 5.21 -12.48 3.48
CA GLN A 231 4.25 -13.27 2.72
C GLN A 231 4.85 -14.63 2.39
N GLU A 232 4.09 -15.69 2.63
CA GLU A 232 4.50 -17.06 2.37
C GLU A 232 4.83 -17.30 0.89
N HIS A 233 4.26 -16.48 0.00
CA HIS A 233 4.45 -16.57 -1.42
C HIS A 233 4.90 -15.23 -1.98
N TRP A 234 6.11 -15.19 -2.49
CA TRP A 234 6.57 -14.10 -3.34
C TRP A 234 5.92 -14.25 -4.73
N GLY A 235 5.10 -13.28 -5.10
CA GLY A 235 4.30 -13.34 -6.32
C GLY A 235 5.04 -12.99 -7.61
N TYR A 236 6.33 -12.61 -7.54
CA TYR A 236 7.11 -12.30 -8.73
C TYR A 236 7.98 -13.49 -9.15
N SER A 237 8.04 -13.73 -10.45
CA SER A 237 8.87 -14.80 -11.01
C SER A 237 10.35 -14.41 -11.03
N ARG A 238 11.22 -15.43 -11.15
CA ARG A 238 12.65 -15.21 -11.43
C ARG A 238 12.83 -14.44 -12.75
N GLU A 239 11.99 -14.72 -13.73
CA GLU A 239 12.02 -14.04 -15.03
C GLU A 239 11.76 -12.53 -14.86
N PHE A 240 10.75 -12.15 -14.08
CA PHE A 240 10.52 -10.74 -13.71
C PHE A 240 11.78 -10.13 -13.09
N TYR A 241 12.35 -10.76 -12.05
CA TYR A 241 13.54 -10.27 -11.38
C TYR A 241 14.73 -10.11 -12.32
N ASN A 242 14.93 -11.07 -13.23
CA ASN A 242 16.05 -11.04 -14.17
C ASN A 242 15.91 -9.93 -15.23
N ARG A 243 14.70 -9.45 -15.51
CA ARG A 243 14.45 -8.32 -16.43
C ARG A 243 14.69 -6.95 -15.78
N LEU A 244 14.77 -6.88 -14.43
CA LEU A 244 15.04 -5.63 -13.74
C LEU A 244 16.47 -5.14 -13.99
N SER A 245 16.64 -3.81 -14.00
CA SER A 245 17.98 -3.22 -13.99
C SER A 245 18.75 -3.60 -12.72
N PRO A 246 20.09 -3.57 -12.70
CA PRO A 246 20.87 -3.83 -11.50
C PRO A 246 20.50 -2.94 -10.31
N GLU A 247 20.13 -1.69 -10.58
CA GLU A 247 19.68 -0.73 -9.55
C GLU A 247 18.36 -1.17 -8.92
N ARG A 248 17.37 -1.55 -9.73
CA ARG A 248 16.06 -2.02 -9.25
C ARG A 248 16.12 -3.37 -8.56
N ARG A 249 17.02 -4.27 -8.99
CA ARG A 249 17.23 -5.57 -8.30
C ARG A 249 17.60 -5.40 -6.82
N ARG A 250 18.26 -4.30 -6.46
CA ARG A 250 18.65 -4.01 -5.07
C ARG A 250 17.45 -3.70 -4.17
N LEU A 251 16.28 -3.43 -4.75
CA LEU A 251 15.04 -3.21 -4.02
C LEU A 251 14.34 -4.52 -3.63
N PHE A 252 14.83 -5.66 -4.14
CA PHE A 252 14.19 -6.96 -3.95
C PHE A 252 15.18 -7.96 -3.32
N HIS A 253 14.64 -8.93 -2.59
CA HIS A 253 15.39 -10.04 -2.00
C HIS A 253 15.55 -11.22 -2.98
N GLY A 254 16.15 -10.98 -4.15
CA GLY A 254 16.13 -11.90 -5.27
C GLY A 254 16.59 -13.34 -4.96
N PHE A 255 17.66 -13.47 -4.20
CA PHE A 255 18.21 -14.79 -3.86
C PHE A 255 17.30 -15.61 -2.94
N LEU A 256 16.39 -14.99 -2.18
CA LEU A 256 15.48 -15.67 -1.27
C LEU A 256 14.36 -16.41 -2.01
N PHE A 257 14.11 -16.01 -3.26
CA PHE A 257 13.05 -16.57 -4.09
C PHE A 257 13.55 -17.61 -5.08
N ASP A 258 14.86 -17.88 -5.07
CA ASP A 258 15.42 -18.98 -5.83
C ASP A 258 14.96 -20.32 -5.24
N PRO A 259 14.71 -21.33 -6.08
CA PRO A 259 14.43 -22.68 -5.59
C PRO A 259 15.47 -23.13 -4.57
N PRO A 260 15.09 -23.91 -3.56
CA PRO A 260 15.99 -24.32 -2.48
C PRO A 260 17.31 -24.93 -2.96
N GLU A 261 17.28 -25.68 -4.06
CA GLU A 261 18.45 -26.28 -4.70
C GLU A 261 19.48 -25.28 -5.23
N HIS A 262 19.06 -24.03 -5.42
CA HIS A 262 19.94 -22.95 -5.92
C HIS A 262 20.42 -22.00 -4.81
N ARG A 263 19.93 -22.19 -3.58
CA ARG A 263 20.27 -21.28 -2.45
C ARG A 263 21.62 -21.57 -1.83
N TRP A 264 22.14 -22.79 -2.05
CA TRP A 264 23.31 -23.32 -1.36
C TRP A 264 24.38 -23.85 -2.31
N GLY A 265 24.25 -23.52 -3.59
CA GLY A 265 25.24 -23.85 -4.60
C GLY A 265 26.46 -22.93 -4.61
#